data_cdd2183895916415d1d89921a0632c9e
#
_entry.id   cdd2183895916415d1d89921a0632c9e
#
_cell.length_a   1.000
_cell.length_b   1.000
_cell.length_c   1.000
_cell.angle_alpha   90.00
_cell.angle_beta   90.00
_cell.angle_gamma   90.00
#
_symmetry.space_group_name_H-M   'P 1'
#
loop_
_entity.id
_entity.type
_entity.pdbx_description
1 polymer ?
#
loop_
_entity_poly.entity_id
_entity_poly.type
_entity_poly.pdbx_seq_one_letter_code
_entity_poly.pdbx_strand_id
1 'polypeptide(L)'
;MEQVRRKPNRIPKYDYNQVGAYFVTVCTQDRQPILGDIVGDGSPVLKPPGSMAESLIRQISIKYPSVAVDKYVIMPDHIHLLLRINGTGNPSPTMGTIMGWYKYQLTKEINLHLGTPGRKILQRSFYDHVIRNEQDYREAWDYITYNPYKWLAKQRGYE
;
A
#
# COMPACT_ATOMS: atom_id res chain seq x y z
N MET A 1 14.36 11.64 -10.10
CA MET A 1 14.57 10.25 -10.05
C MET A 1 14.25 9.65 -11.38
N GLU A 2 14.97 8.69 -11.75
CA GLU A 2 14.73 8.17 -13.04
C GLU A 2 13.34 7.61 -13.09
N GLN A 3 12.90 7.38 -14.27
CA GLN A 3 11.58 6.94 -14.46
C GLN A 3 11.37 5.65 -13.73
N VAL A 4 10.16 5.42 -13.47
CA VAL A 4 9.80 4.34 -12.63
C VAL A 4 9.66 3.10 -13.43
N ARG A 5 10.72 2.50 -13.79
CA ARG A 5 10.67 1.17 -14.28
C ARG A 5 11.08 0.26 -13.19
N ARG A 6 10.52 -0.92 -13.18
CA ARG A 6 10.85 -1.82 -12.12
C ARG A 6 12.28 -2.18 -12.07
N LYS A 7 12.84 -2.43 -13.23
CA LYS A 7 14.21 -2.84 -13.27
C LYS A 7 15.15 -1.86 -12.63
N PRO A 8 15.04 -0.56 -12.90
CA PRO A 8 15.94 0.37 -12.28
C PRO A 8 15.83 0.43 -10.77
N ASN A 9 14.69 0.02 -10.25
CA ASN A 9 14.52 0.04 -8.81
C ASN A 9 15.04 -1.18 -8.12
N ARG A 10 15.47 -2.19 -8.87
CA ARG A 10 15.87 -3.43 -8.25
C ARG A 10 17.37 -3.52 -8.17
N ILE A 11 17.83 -4.08 -7.07
CA ILE A 11 19.25 -4.32 -6.85
C ILE A 11 19.61 -5.60 -7.59
N PRO A 12 20.59 -5.57 -8.48
CA PRO A 12 20.83 -6.70 -9.38
C PRO A 12 20.99 -8.06 -8.72
N LYS A 13 21.62 -8.15 -7.59
CA LYS A 13 21.81 -9.45 -6.94
C LYS A 13 20.91 -9.69 -5.78
N TYR A 14 19.94 -8.84 -5.62
CA TYR A 14 19.04 -8.93 -4.50
C TYR A 14 17.95 -9.96 -4.76
N ASP A 15 17.68 -10.80 -3.78
CA ASP A 15 16.65 -11.82 -3.91
C ASP A 15 15.33 -11.25 -3.42
N TYR A 16 14.53 -10.78 -4.35
CA TYR A 16 13.27 -10.12 -4.04
C TYR A 16 12.20 -11.07 -3.53
N ASN A 17 12.46 -12.37 -3.56
CA ASN A 17 11.50 -13.36 -3.13
C ASN A 17 11.72 -13.81 -1.70
N GLN A 18 12.77 -13.33 -1.06
CA GLN A 18 13.16 -13.85 0.24
C GLN A 18 13.00 -12.83 1.34
N VAL A 19 13.95 -11.95 1.42
CA VAL A 19 14.04 -11.03 2.55
C VAL A 19 14.06 -9.63 2.01
N GLY A 20 13.50 -8.72 2.76
CA GLY A 20 13.61 -7.33 2.41
C GLY A 20 12.44 -6.50 2.85
N ALA A 21 12.61 -5.21 2.75
CA ALA A 21 11.56 -4.24 3.03
C ALA A 21 11.14 -3.59 1.73
N TYR A 22 9.85 -3.29 1.63
CA TYR A 22 9.27 -2.75 0.42
C TYR A 22 8.28 -1.65 0.77
N PHE A 23 8.34 -0.59 -0.01
CA PHE A 23 7.34 0.47 0.08
C PHE A 23 6.37 0.27 -1.08
N VAL A 24 5.09 0.12 -0.77
CA VAL A 24 4.09 -0.25 -1.77
C VAL A 24 2.97 0.79 -1.81
N THR A 25 2.48 1.09 -3.00
CA THR A 25 1.36 1.99 -3.19
C THR A 25 0.29 1.32 -4.04
N VAL A 26 -0.94 1.34 -3.54
CA VAL A 26 -2.12 0.82 -4.25
C VAL A 26 -3.07 1.98 -4.47
N CYS A 27 -3.50 2.20 -5.70
CA CYS A 27 -4.38 3.32 -6.02
C CYS A 27 -5.76 2.84 -6.41
N THR A 28 -6.76 3.65 -6.09
CA THR A 28 -8.12 3.37 -6.54
C THR A 28 -8.25 3.65 -8.02
N GLN A 29 -9.24 3.02 -8.64
CA GLN A 29 -9.52 3.22 -10.06
C GLN A 29 -9.94 4.67 -10.26
N ASP A 30 -9.32 5.33 -11.24
CA ASP A 30 -9.59 6.73 -11.56
C ASP A 30 -9.39 7.67 -10.37
N ARG A 31 -8.59 7.25 -9.40
CA ARG A 31 -8.29 8.03 -8.20
C ARG A 31 -9.54 8.50 -7.49
N GLN A 32 -10.58 7.69 -7.50
CA GLN A 32 -11.81 8.01 -6.79
C GLN A 32 -11.58 7.98 -5.28
N PRO A 33 -11.99 9.01 -4.55
CA PRO A 33 -11.71 9.09 -3.12
C PRO A 33 -12.71 8.29 -2.29
N ILE A 34 -12.77 7.00 -2.53
CA ILE A 34 -13.75 6.13 -1.89
C ILE A 34 -13.29 5.59 -0.53
N LEU A 35 -12.02 5.74 -0.21
CA LEU A 35 -11.49 5.11 0.99
C LEU A 35 -11.67 5.96 2.24
N GLY A 36 -11.73 7.27 2.09
CA GLY A 36 -11.87 8.11 3.26
C GLY A 36 -11.69 9.58 2.96
N ASP A 37 -11.46 10.33 4.02
CA ASP A 37 -11.21 11.77 3.96
C ASP A 37 -10.06 12.11 4.90
N ILE A 38 -9.47 13.27 4.70
CA ILE A 38 -8.48 13.80 5.64
C ILE A 38 -9.11 15.03 6.25
N VAL A 39 -9.30 15.00 7.56
CA VAL A 39 -9.96 16.13 8.23
C VAL A 39 -8.94 17.20 8.60
N GLY A 40 -9.43 18.29 9.18
CA GLY A 40 -8.67 19.52 9.33
C GLY A 40 -7.36 19.45 10.06
N ASP A 41 -7.17 18.49 10.96
CA ASP A 41 -5.92 18.34 11.69
C ASP A 41 -4.97 17.32 11.05
N GLY A 42 -5.32 16.84 9.87
CA GLY A 42 -4.49 15.86 9.18
C GLY A 42 -4.86 14.43 9.50
N SER A 43 -5.92 14.19 10.25
CA SER A 43 -6.31 12.83 10.61
C SER A 43 -7.09 12.17 9.49
N PRO A 44 -6.74 10.95 9.11
CA PRO A 44 -7.56 10.19 8.17
C PRO A 44 -8.84 9.71 8.84
N VAL A 45 -9.95 9.87 8.14
CA VAL A 45 -11.24 9.34 8.58
C VAL A 45 -11.71 8.39 7.51
N LEU A 46 -11.86 7.12 7.87
CA LEU A 46 -12.12 6.07 6.88
C LEU A 46 -13.61 5.93 6.60
N LYS A 47 -13.91 5.79 5.31
CA LYS A 47 -15.23 5.35 4.86
C LYS A 47 -15.25 3.82 4.93
N PRO A 48 -16.41 3.18 4.77
CA PRO A 48 -16.44 1.70 4.83
C PRO A 48 -15.42 1.01 3.95
N PRO A 49 -15.20 1.42 2.68
CA PRO A 49 -14.14 0.78 1.90
C PRO A 49 -12.76 0.95 2.52
N GLY A 50 -12.49 2.10 3.14
CA GLY A 50 -11.22 2.30 3.83
C GLY A 50 -11.08 1.41 5.05
N SER A 51 -12.16 1.20 5.78
CA SER A 51 -12.14 0.31 6.93
C SER A 51 -11.89 -1.13 6.50
N MET A 52 -12.44 -1.53 5.37
CA MET A 52 -12.18 -2.84 4.80
C MET A 52 -10.71 -2.97 4.43
N ALA A 53 -10.16 -1.92 3.83
CA ALA A 53 -8.74 -1.92 3.47
C ALA A 53 -7.87 -2.08 4.71
N GLU A 54 -8.22 -1.39 5.79
CA GLU A 54 -7.44 -1.48 7.02
C GLU A 54 -7.54 -2.85 7.66
N SER A 55 -8.73 -3.42 7.68
CA SER A 55 -8.92 -4.76 8.23
C SER A 55 -8.11 -5.79 7.47
N LEU A 56 -8.08 -5.68 6.14
CA LEU A 56 -7.33 -6.61 5.32
C LEU A 56 -5.82 -6.43 5.47
N ILE A 57 -5.36 -5.21 5.75
CA ILE A 57 -3.94 -4.99 6.03
C ILE A 57 -3.53 -5.83 7.25
N ARG A 58 -4.36 -5.87 8.27
CA ARG A 58 -4.06 -6.67 9.46
C ARG A 58 -4.05 -8.15 9.16
N GLN A 59 -4.75 -8.58 8.14
CA GLN A 59 -4.81 -9.98 7.77
C GLN A 59 -3.64 -10.44 6.92
N ILE A 60 -2.86 -9.52 6.39
CA ILE A 60 -1.72 -9.89 5.56
C ILE A 60 -0.77 -10.79 6.33
N SER A 61 -0.43 -10.44 7.57
CA SER A 61 0.50 -11.22 8.37
C SER A 61 -0.09 -12.55 8.84
N ILE A 62 -1.40 -12.63 8.87
CA ILE A 62 -2.07 -13.89 9.21
C ILE A 62 -1.99 -14.83 8.01
N LYS A 63 -2.28 -14.30 6.84
CA LYS A 63 -2.21 -15.09 5.61
C LYS A 63 -0.78 -15.49 5.26
N TYR A 64 0.15 -14.57 5.48
CA TYR A 64 1.57 -14.76 5.16
C TYR A 64 2.38 -14.47 6.41
N PRO A 65 2.64 -15.50 7.26
CA PRO A 65 3.31 -15.26 8.53
C PRO A 65 4.72 -14.69 8.42
N SER A 66 5.36 -14.84 7.26
CA SER A 66 6.70 -14.28 7.06
C SER A 66 6.66 -12.80 6.69
N VAL A 67 5.47 -12.20 6.62
CA VAL A 67 5.31 -10.81 6.19
C VAL A 67 4.86 -9.98 7.37
N ALA A 68 5.55 -8.87 7.61
CA ALA A 68 5.17 -7.90 8.63
C ALA A 68 4.81 -6.59 7.94
N VAL A 69 3.74 -5.96 8.39
CA VAL A 69 3.38 -4.62 7.93
C VAL A 69 3.86 -3.66 9.02
N ASP A 70 4.93 -2.93 8.72
CA ASP A 70 5.53 -2.05 9.71
C ASP A 70 4.80 -0.73 9.84
N LYS A 71 4.23 -0.25 8.75
CA LYS A 71 3.52 1.01 8.76
C LYS A 71 2.63 1.10 7.54
N TYR A 72 1.54 1.83 7.67
CA TYR A 72 0.66 2.06 6.53
C TYR A 72 -0.11 3.36 6.73
N VAL A 73 -0.70 3.85 5.65
CA VAL A 73 -1.68 4.93 5.72
C VAL A 73 -2.70 4.70 4.62
N ILE A 74 -3.96 4.93 4.94
CA ILE A 74 -5.05 4.83 3.98
C ILE A 74 -5.48 6.25 3.64
N MET A 75 -5.14 6.66 2.44
CA MET A 75 -5.49 7.97 1.92
C MET A 75 -6.82 7.86 1.19
N PRO A 76 -7.47 8.98 0.88
CA PRO A 76 -8.77 8.89 0.21
C PRO A 76 -8.77 8.07 -1.07
N ASP A 77 -7.71 8.14 -1.85
CA ASP A 77 -7.66 7.48 -3.16
C ASP A 77 -6.45 6.56 -3.34
N HIS A 78 -5.73 6.26 -2.27
CA HIS A 78 -4.61 5.32 -2.36
C HIS A 78 -4.19 4.86 -0.98
N ILE A 79 -3.37 3.81 -0.96
CA ILE A 79 -2.88 3.20 0.27
C ILE A 79 -1.38 3.04 0.13
N HIS A 80 -0.64 3.43 1.16
CA HIS A 80 0.79 3.15 1.25
C HIS A 80 1.04 2.14 2.33
N LEU A 81 1.96 1.21 2.05
CA LEU A 81 2.33 0.16 3.00
C LEU A 81 3.85 0.04 3.04
N LEU A 82 4.39 -0.13 4.21
CA LEU A 82 5.79 -0.46 4.39
C LEU A 82 5.84 -1.87 4.96
N LEU A 83 6.31 -2.82 4.14
CA LEU A 83 6.24 -4.24 4.44
C LEU A 83 7.63 -4.82 4.55
N ARG A 84 7.75 -5.86 5.38
CA ARG A 84 8.98 -6.66 5.42
C ARG A 84 8.63 -8.12 5.19
N ILE A 85 9.43 -8.75 4.37
CA ILE A 85 9.35 -10.20 4.14
C ILE A 85 10.60 -10.78 4.77
N ASN A 86 10.43 -11.66 5.78
CA ASN A 86 11.59 -12.18 6.48
C ASN A 86 12.14 -13.47 5.96
N GLY A 87 11.57 -14.04 4.96
CA GLY A 87 12.16 -15.19 4.31
C GLY A 87 12.15 -16.48 5.10
N THR A 88 11.35 -16.57 6.16
CA THR A 88 11.32 -17.80 6.94
C THR A 88 10.33 -18.82 6.39
N GLY A 89 9.47 -18.43 5.49
CA GLY A 89 8.56 -19.36 4.86
C GLY A 89 9.24 -20.08 3.71
N ASN A 90 8.70 -21.22 3.32
CA ASN A 90 9.25 -21.93 2.19
C ASN A 90 8.12 -22.56 1.38
N PRO A 91 7.83 -22.03 0.20
CA PRO A 91 8.52 -20.86 -0.38
C PRO A 91 8.05 -19.57 0.25
N SER A 92 8.92 -18.57 0.24
CA SER A 92 8.52 -17.24 0.66
C SER A 92 7.59 -16.65 -0.36
N PRO A 93 6.59 -15.91 0.07
CA PRO A 93 5.72 -15.23 -0.90
C PRO A 93 6.45 -14.08 -1.57
N THR A 94 6.09 -13.81 -2.82
CA THR A 94 6.61 -12.64 -3.51
C THR A 94 5.70 -11.47 -3.23
N MET A 95 6.21 -10.25 -3.49
CA MET A 95 5.37 -9.06 -3.34
C MET A 95 4.16 -9.14 -4.25
N GLY A 96 4.32 -9.66 -5.45
CA GLY A 96 3.20 -9.83 -6.38
C GLY A 96 2.12 -10.73 -5.82
N THR A 97 2.51 -11.83 -5.18
CA THR A 97 1.56 -12.74 -4.58
C THR A 97 0.81 -12.08 -3.42
N ILE A 98 1.54 -11.40 -2.56
CA ILE A 98 0.94 -10.72 -1.41
C ILE A 98 -0.05 -9.67 -1.87
N MET A 99 0.37 -8.81 -2.77
CA MET A 99 -0.48 -7.70 -3.22
C MET A 99 -1.60 -8.18 -4.10
N GLY A 100 -1.39 -9.26 -4.86
CA GLY A 100 -2.47 -9.87 -5.62
C GLY A 100 -3.58 -10.35 -4.73
N TRP A 101 -3.21 -11.03 -3.64
CA TRP A 101 -4.19 -11.48 -2.67
C TRP A 101 -4.92 -10.31 -2.01
N TYR A 102 -4.17 -9.31 -1.58
CA TYR A 102 -4.74 -8.15 -0.89
C TYR A 102 -5.72 -7.41 -1.79
N LYS A 103 -5.30 -7.11 -3.02
CA LYS A 103 -6.15 -6.37 -3.94
C LYS A 103 -7.38 -7.14 -4.34
N TYR A 104 -7.24 -8.44 -4.51
CA TYR A 104 -8.39 -9.28 -4.86
C TYR A 104 -9.42 -9.28 -3.74
N GLN A 105 -8.97 -9.50 -2.51
CA GLN A 105 -9.87 -9.52 -1.36
C GLN A 105 -10.53 -8.16 -1.16
N LEU A 106 -9.77 -7.10 -1.28
CA LEU A 106 -10.32 -5.76 -1.07
C LEU A 106 -11.35 -5.42 -2.12
N THR A 107 -11.06 -5.71 -3.38
CA THR A 107 -12.00 -5.46 -4.47
C THR A 107 -13.29 -6.23 -4.25
N LYS A 108 -13.17 -7.48 -3.85
CA LYS A 108 -14.32 -8.33 -3.61
C LYS A 108 -15.19 -7.79 -2.47
N GLU A 109 -14.57 -7.41 -1.38
CA GLU A 109 -15.32 -6.89 -0.23
C GLU A 109 -15.99 -5.56 -0.53
N ILE A 110 -15.30 -4.67 -1.21
CA ILE A 110 -15.87 -3.38 -1.55
C ILE A 110 -17.05 -3.55 -2.50
N ASN A 111 -16.89 -4.41 -3.51
CA ASN A 111 -17.98 -4.66 -4.45
C ASN A 111 -19.18 -5.28 -3.77
N LEU A 112 -18.94 -6.15 -2.81
CA LEU A 112 -20.03 -6.74 -2.05
C LEU A 112 -20.78 -5.69 -1.27
N HIS A 113 -20.03 -4.78 -0.63
CA HIS A 113 -20.62 -3.72 0.15
C HIS A 113 -21.42 -2.73 -0.71
N LEU A 114 -20.86 -2.38 -1.88
CA LEU A 114 -21.50 -1.40 -2.75
C LEU A 114 -22.56 -1.99 -3.67
N GLY A 115 -22.67 -3.32 -3.71
CA GLY A 115 -23.58 -3.96 -4.62
C GLY A 115 -23.20 -3.78 -6.08
N THR A 116 -21.91 -3.78 -6.38
CA THR A 116 -21.41 -3.54 -7.73
C THR A 116 -20.51 -4.71 -8.17
N PRO A 117 -21.07 -5.91 -8.31
CA PRO A 117 -20.24 -7.07 -8.66
C PRO A 117 -19.46 -6.84 -9.95
N GLY A 118 -18.19 -7.19 -9.92
CA GLY A 118 -17.34 -7.07 -11.09
C GLY A 118 -16.83 -5.69 -11.40
N ARG A 119 -17.19 -4.68 -10.61
CA ARG A 119 -16.72 -3.33 -10.84
C ARG A 119 -15.23 -3.22 -10.52
N LYS A 120 -14.51 -2.45 -11.34
CA LYS A 120 -13.10 -2.23 -11.10
C LYS A 120 -12.94 -1.17 -10.02
N ILE A 121 -12.36 -1.56 -8.90
CA ILE A 121 -12.22 -0.70 -7.74
C ILE A 121 -10.81 -0.14 -7.62
N LEU A 122 -9.81 -0.95 -7.92
CA LEU A 122 -8.41 -0.57 -7.79
C LEU A 122 -7.73 -0.58 -9.14
N GLN A 123 -6.70 0.24 -9.29
CA GLN A 123 -5.91 0.21 -10.50
C GLN A 123 -5.26 -1.15 -10.65
N ARG A 124 -4.99 -1.54 -11.89
CA ARG A 124 -4.56 -2.88 -12.21
C ARG A 124 -3.27 -3.29 -11.52
N SER A 125 -2.32 -2.40 -11.46
CA SER A 125 -1.03 -2.69 -10.87
C SER A 125 -0.91 -2.06 -9.49
N PHE A 126 0.26 -2.21 -8.92
CA PHE A 126 0.66 -1.46 -7.74
C PHE A 126 2.07 -0.98 -7.99
N TYR A 127 2.50 0.01 -7.22
CA TYR A 127 3.85 0.52 -7.30
C TYR A 127 4.64 -0.01 -6.13
N ASP A 128 5.88 -0.42 -6.35
CA ASP A 128 6.71 -0.87 -5.25
C ASP A 128 8.12 -0.32 -5.40
N HIS A 129 8.74 -0.10 -4.26
CA HIS A 129 10.10 0.37 -4.19
C HIS A 129 10.82 -0.51 -3.16
N VAL A 130 11.93 -1.10 -3.57
CA VAL A 130 12.73 -1.93 -2.68
C VAL A 130 13.54 -1.02 -1.77
N ILE A 131 13.42 -1.25 -0.48
CA ILE A 131 14.17 -0.49 0.51
C ILE A 131 15.59 -1.05 0.57
N ARG A 132 16.58 -0.19 0.33
CA ARG A 132 17.95 -0.65 0.19
C ARG A 132 18.80 -0.47 1.43
N ASN A 133 18.42 0.45 2.30
CA ASN A 133 19.20 0.73 3.49
C ASN A 133 18.33 1.43 4.52
N GLU A 134 18.93 1.75 5.64
CA GLU A 134 18.17 2.33 6.74
C GLU A 134 17.65 3.73 6.41
N GLN A 135 18.40 4.50 5.66
CA GLN A 135 17.93 5.83 5.27
C GLN A 135 16.70 5.73 4.37
N ASP A 136 16.72 4.80 3.42
CA ASP A 136 15.59 4.53 2.55
C ASP A 136 14.35 4.16 3.38
N TYR A 137 14.56 3.31 4.37
CA TYR A 137 13.49 2.87 5.24
C TYR A 137 12.88 4.05 5.99
N ARG A 138 13.74 4.89 6.54
CA ARG A 138 13.30 6.05 7.31
C ARG A 138 12.55 7.04 6.44
N GLU A 139 13.02 7.23 5.21
CA GLU A 139 12.34 8.12 4.27
C GLU A 139 10.95 7.60 3.93
N ALA A 140 10.82 6.30 3.72
CA ALA A 140 9.51 5.70 3.46
C ALA A 140 8.60 5.86 4.67
N TRP A 141 9.12 5.63 5.86
CA TRP A 141 8.37 5.79 7.10
C TRP A 141 7.84 7.22 7.23
N ASP A 142 8.73 8.19 7.01
CA ASP A 142 8.34 9.60 7.12
C ASP A 142 7.34 9.99 6.05
N TYR A 143 7.52 9.49 4.85
CA TYR A 143 6.59 9.78 3.77
C TYR A 143 5.18 9.32 4.13
N ILE A 144 5.06 8.13 4.71
CA ILE A 144 3.77 7.63 5.13
C ILE A 144 3.20 8.49 6.26
N THR A 145 4.05 8.85 7.22
CA THR A 145 3.61 9.64 8.37
C THR A 145 3.04 10.99 7.95
N TYR A 146 3.70 11.65 7.01
CA TYR A 146 3.32 13.02 6.65
C TYR A 146 2.42 13.11 5.43
N ASN A 147 2.05 11.97 4.86
CA ASN A 147 1.21 11.96 3.66
C ASN A 147 -0.13 12.67 3.87
N PRO A 148 -0.84 12.46 4.99
CA PRO A 148 -2.10 13.17 5.19
C PRO A 148 -1.94 14.70 5.26
N TYR A 149 -0.84 15.15 5.84
CA TYR A 149 -0.60 16.61 5.92
C TYR A 149 -0.31 17.18 4.55
N LYS A 150 0.44 16.45 3.73
CA LYS A 150 0.69 16.88 2.35
C LYS A 150 -0.61 16.94 1.55
N TRP A 151 -1.48 15.98 1.76
CA TRP A 151 -2.78 15.98 1.11
C TRP A 151 -3.55 17.24 1.44
N LEU A 152 -3.63 17.59 2.72
CA LEU A 152 -4.32 18.78 3.17
C LEU A 152 -3.73 20.05 2.57
N ALA A 153 -2.40 20.14 2.58
CA ALA A 153 -1.74 21.33 2.04
C ALA A 153 -2.11 21.51 0.57
N LYS A 154 -2.12 20.41 -0.16
CA LYS A 154 -2.47 20.47 -1.57
C LYS A 154 -3.92 20.86 -1.78
N GLN A 155 -4.83 20.34 -0.95
CA GLN A 155 -6.23 20.68 -1.03
C GLN A 155 -6.47 22.16 -0.74
N ARG A 156 -5.65 22.76 0.09
CA ARG A 156 -5.77 24.16 0.46
C ARG A 156 -4.98 25.08 -0.45
N GLY A 157 -4.34 24.54 -1.48
CA GLY A 157 -3.58 25.35 -2.41
C GLY A 157 -2.17 25.66 -1.97
N TYR A 158 -1.69 25.02 -0.92
CA TYR A 158 -0.30 25.18 -0.51
C TYR A 158 0.52 24.11 -1.19
N GLU A 159 1.57 24.46 -1.80
CA GLU A 159 2.46 23.50 -2.41
C GLU A 159 3.89 23.67 -1.90
#